data_91f6914c65842b9e5c25f05ef624a8cb
#
_entry.id   91f6914c65842b9e5c25f05ef624a8cb
#
_cell.length_a   1.000
_cell.length_b   1.000
_cell.length_c   1.000
_cell.angle_alpha   90.00
_cell.angle_beta   90.00
_cell.angle_gamma   90.00
#
_symmetry.space_group_name_H-M   'P 1'
#
loop_
_entity.id
_entity.type
_entity.pdbx_description
1 polymer ?
#
loop_
_entity_poly.entity_id
_entity_poly.type
_entity_poly.pdbx_seq_one_letter_code
_entity_poly.pdbx_strand_id
1 'polypeptide(L)'
;VRELGLNVKSFYMGGGTPTTLTADQMDRLLTKLEQNFDFGNLAELTIEAGRPDTIDEEKLRVLRAHNTTRVSINPQTMEDNVLAAIGRRHTADDIRRAMEQVRAANFPHVNMDLIAGLPEDTPEGFARSLDEVISMGADNITVHTLSLKKGSRIMLEGSRIPGADEVAQMLDYADPTLRKHGFAPYYLYRQKYMSGSFENVGWTKPGGTGLYNIYIMEELHSILSLGAGGSTKMVGGGQIRRAFNAKYPREYIDRPEKRRANLMDFARFYAEQGE
;
A
#
# COMPACT_ATOMS: atom_id res chain seq x y z
N VAL A 1 5.85 9.67 -21.21
CA VAL A 1 4.93 8.53 -21.33
C VAL A 1 4.26 8.60 -22.70
N ARG A 2 3.47 9.65 -23.02
CA ARG A 2 2.79 9.78 -24.33
C ARG A 2 3.76 9.80 -25.51
N GLU A 3 4.84 10.59 -25.44
CA GLU A 3 5.88 10.66 -26.48
C GLU A 3 6.60 9.35 -26.72
N LEU A 4 6.61 8.45 -25.74
CA LEU A 4 7.20 7.11 -25.81
C LEU A 4 6.18 6.03 -26.23
N GLY A 5 4.93 6.40 -26.52
CA GLY A 5 3.87 5.43 -26.84
C GLY A 5 3.49 4.48 -25.69
N LEU A 6 3.86 4.83 -24.45
CA LEU A 6 3.60 3.99 -23.28
C LEU A 6 2.21 4.22 -22.70
N ASN A 7 1.54 3.15 -22.31
CA ASN A 7 0.22 3.17 -21.68
C ASN A 7 0.33 2.96 -20.17
N VAL A 8 -0.32 3.82 -19.38
CA VAL A 8 -0.44 3.63 -17.93
C VAL A 8 -1.53 2.58 -17.68
N LYS A 9 -1.18 1.49 -17.00
CA LYS A 9 -2.11 0.39 -16.66
C LYS A 9 -2.67 0.51 -15.26
N SER A 10 -1.85 0.94 -14.32
CA SER A 10 -2.27 1.17 -12.94
C SER A 10 -1.64 2.46 -12.42
N PHE A 11 -2.34 3.11 -11.51
CA PHE A 11 -1.84 4.23 -10.73
C PHE A 11 -2.01 3.93 -9.24
N TYR A 12 -0.95 4.12 -8.48
CA TYR A 12 -0.95 3.89 -7.04
C TYR A 12 -0.42 5.12 -6.31
N MET A 13 -1.19 5.64 -5.40
CA MET A 13 -0.79 6.76 -4.54
C MET A 13 -0.65 6.28 -3.11
N GLY A 14 0.60 6.20 -2.67
CA GLY A 14 0.95 5.74 -1.32
C GLY A 14 2.16 6.48 -0.77
N GLY A 15 2.82 5.89 0.20
CA GLY A 15 4.08 6.37 0.79
C GLY A 15 3.91 7.03 2.13
N GLY A 16 3.39 8.23 2.26
CA GLY A 16 2.97 8.82 3.54
C GLY A 16 1.53 8.41 3.84
N THR A 17 0.68 9.40 4.03
CA THR A 17 -0.77 9.18 4.08
C THR A 17 -1.42 10.12 3.09
N PRO A 18 -1.79 9.67 1.88
CA PRO A 18 -2.38 10.53 0.85
C PRO A 18 -3.59 11.34 1.35
N THR A 19 -4.39 10.75 2.20
CA THR A 19 -5.58 11.39 2.80
C THR A 19 -5.27 12.50 3.83
N THR A 20 -4.00 12.80 4.09
CA THR A 20 -3.61 14.04 4.79
C THR A 20 -3.78 15.29 3.93
N LEU A 21 -3.85 15.13 2.61
CA LEU A 21 -4.25 16.21 1.71
C LEU A 21 -5.70 16.63 2.00
N THR A 22 -6.01 17.92 1.81
CA THR A 22 -7.41 18.37 1.80
C THR A 22 -8.12 17.83 0.56
N ALA A 23 -9.46 17.84 0.56
CA ALA A 23 -10.25 17.45 -0.59
C ALA A 23 -9.90 18.28 -1.85
N ASP A 24 -9.75 19.62 -1.71
CA ASP A 24 -9.30 20.50 -2.79
C ASP A 24 -7.90 20.11 -3.32
N GLN A 25 -6.95 19.83 -2.43
CA GLN A 25 -5.60 19.42 -2.84
C GLN A 25 -5.61 18.08 -3.57
N MET A 26 -6.43 17.13 -3.13
CA MET A 26 -6.63 15.84 -3.80
C MET A 26 -7.23 16.03 -5.19
N ASP A 27 -8.31 16.80 -5.29
CA ASP A 27 -9.00 17.08 -6.55
C ASP A 27 -8.04 17.70 -7.56
N ARG A 28 -7.31 18.75 -7.15
CA ARG A 28 -6.33 19.43 -8.00
C ARG A 28 -5.19 18.49 -8.44
N LEU A 29 -4.72 17.63 -7.54
CA LEU A 29 -3.67 16.66 -7.87
C LEU A 29 -4.15 15.63 -8.88
N LEU A 30 -5.31 15.01 -8.64
CA LEU A 30 -5.88 14.00 -9.51
C LEU A 30 -6.25 14.59 -10.87
N THR A 31 -6.90 15.75 -10.91
CA THR A 31 -7.15 16.50 -12.15
C THR A 31 -5.86 16.73 -12.95
N LYS A 32 -4.77 17.15 -12.27
CA LYS A 32 -3.49 17.37 -12.94
C LYS A 32 -2.88 16.09 -13.50
N LEU A 33 -3.06 14.97 -12.82
CA LEU A 33 -2.62 13.66 -13.31
C LEU A 33 -3.43 13.23 -14.54
N GLU A 34 -4.75 13.35 -14.53
CA GLU A 34 -5.64 13.05 -15.65
C GLU A 34 -5.33 13.88 -16.90
N GLN A 35 -4.97 15.17 -16.72
CA GLN A 35 -4.56 16.03 -17.82
C GLN A 35 -3.24 15.60 -18.48
N ASN A 36 -2.34 14.92 -17.74
CA ASN A 36 -1.00 14.59 -18.21
C ASN A 36 -0.82 13.11 -18.57
N PHE A 37 -1.66 12.23 -18.03
CA PHE A 37 -1.65 10.80 -18.31
C PHE A 37 -2.99 10.37 -18.89
N ASP A 38 -2.99 9.32 -19.68
CA ASP A 38 -4.23 8.72 -20.18
C ASP A 38 -4.83 7.81 -19.07
N PHE A 39 -5.78 8.35 -18.33
CA PHE A 39 -6.53 7.62 -17.31
C PHE A 39 -7.77 6.92 -17.90
N GLY A 40 -8.13 7.16 -19.15
CA GLY A 40 -9.27 6.50 -19.79
C GLY A 40 -9.11 4.99 -19.95
N ASN A 41 -7.86 4.53 -20.05
CA ASN A 41 -7.49 3.12 -20.15
C ASN A 41 -6.86 2.55 -18.87
N LEU A 42 -7.01 3.25 -17.75
CA LEU A 42 -6.46 2.82 -16.46
C LEU A 42 -7.28 1.65 -15.91
N ALA A 43 -6.64 0.51 -15.69
CA ALA A 43 -7.29 -0.65 -15.12
C ALA A 43 -7.45 -0.56 -13.60
N GLU A 44 -6.55 0.17 -12.92
CA GLU A 44 -6.57 0.34 -11.47
C GLU A 44 -6.08 1.72 -11.07
N LEU A 45 -6.86 2.39 -10.22
CA LEU A 45 -6.48 3.59 -9.48
C LEU A 45 -6.62 3.30 -7.99
N THR A 46 -5.48 3.12 -7.30
CA THR A 46 -5.44 2.82 -5.86
C THR A 46 -4.93 4.02 -5.07
N ILE A 47 -5.65 4.38 -4.02
CA ILE A 47 -5.26 5.44 -3.07
C ILE A 47 -5.17 4.85 -1.66
N GLU A 48 -4.02 5.02 -1.01
CA GLU A 48 -3.87 4.69 0.40
C GLU A 48 -4.59 5.71 1.29
N ALA A 49 -5.54 5.23 2.07
CA ALA A 49 -6.17 5.94 3.17
C ALA A 49 -5.68 5.34 4.50
N GLY A 50 -4.36 5.24 4.64
CA GLY A 50 -3.69 4.43 5.65
C GLY A 50 -3.93 4.84 7.11
N ARG A 51 -4.62 5.96 7.35
CA ARG A 51 -4.98 6.45 8.69
C ARG A 51 -6.45 6.80 8.73
N PRO A 52 -7.25 6.09 9.55
CA PRO A 52 -8.69 6.34 9.70
C PRO A 52 -9.03 7.79 10.04
N ASP A 53 -8.23 8.43 10.89
CA ASP A 53 -8.40 9.82 11.34
C ASP A 53 -8.23 10.87 10.21
N THR A 54 -7.80 10.46 9.03
CA THR A 54 -7.62 11.35 7.87
C THR A 54 -8.70 11.15 6.80
N ILE A 55 -9.62 10.22 7.01
CA ILE A 55 -10.74 9.91 6.10
C ILE A 55 -11.94 10.78 6.48
N ASP A 56 -12.56 11.40 5.48
CA ASP A 56 -13.82 12.10 5.61
C ASP A 56 -14.65 11.98 4.31
N GLU A 57 -15.93 12.27 4.40
CA GLU A 57 -16.88 12.12 3.27
C GLU A 57 -16.51 13.00 2.07
N GLU A 58 -15.95 14.19 2.29
CA GLU A 58 -15.61 15.11 1.22
C GLU A 58 -14.46 14.52 0.38
N LYS A 59 -13.41 14.00 1.02
CA LYS A 59 -12.30 13.33 0.35
C LYS A 59 -12.75 12.07 -0.39
N LEU A 60 -13.59 11.25 0.25
CA LEU A 60 -14.12 10.04 -0.39
C LEU A 60 -14.95 10.39 -1.64
N ARG A 61 -15.72 11.49 -1.60
CA ARG A 61 -16.46 12.00 -2.76
C ARG A 61 -15.51 12.43 -3.89
N VAL A 62 -14.43 13.14 -3.57
CA VAL A 62 -13.40 13.51 -4.56
C VAL A 62 -12.77 12.26 -5.17
N LEU A 63 -12.35 11.29 -4.37
CA LEU A 63 -11.77 10.04 -4.89
C LEU A 63 -12.73 9.30 -5.83
N ARG A 64 -14.02 9.26 -5.49
CA ARG A 64 -15.05 8.67 -6.36
C ARG A 64 -15.23 9.45 -7.67
N ALA A 65 -15.23 10.77 -7.62
CA ALA A 65 -15.34 11.63 -8.81
C ALA A 65 -14.18 11.38 -9.80
N HIS A 66 -12.99 11.04 -9.30
CA HIS A 66 -11.81 10.66 -10.10
C HIS A 66 -11.71 9.17 -10.40
N ASN A 67 -12.81 8.42 -10.30
CA ASN A 67 -12.87 6.99 -10.64
C ASN A 67 -11.86 6.12 -9.88
N THR A 68 -11.53 6.46 -8.63
CA THR A 68 -10.73 5.60 -7.78
C THR A 68 -11.37 4.22 -7.67
N THR A 69 -10.64 3.18 -8.07
CA THR A 69 -11.12 1.80 -8.07
C THR A 69 -10.87 1.07 -6.76
N ARG A 70 -9.83 1.48 -6.02
CA ARG A 70 -9.43 0.84 -4.76
C ARG A 70 -9.00 1.86 -3.72
N VAL A 71 -9.48 1.68 -2.51
CA VAL A 71 -9.00 2.39 -1.32
C VAL A 71 -8.34 1.38 -0.38
N SER A 72 -7.18 1.72 0.17
CA SER A 72 -6.49 0.89 1.16
C SER A 72 -6.57 1.54 2.55
N ILE A 73 -7.20 0.85 3.49
CA ILE A 73 -7.23 1.22 4.91
C ILE A 73 -6.25 0.30 5.63
N ASN A 74 -5.35 0.86 6.44
CA ASN A 74 -4.27 0.09 7.05
C ASN A 74 -4.45 0.05 8.58
N PRO A 75 -5.33 -0.81 9.12
CA PRO A 75 -5.54 -0.94 10.56
C PRO A 75 -4.27 -1.39 11.28
N GLN A 76 -3.51 -2.27 10.69
CA GLN A 76 -2.35 -2.98 11.24
C GLN A 76 -2.74 -4.04 12.28
N THR A 77 -3.69 -3.74 13.15
CA THR A 77 -4.33 -4.56 14.17
C THR A 77 -5.66 -3.91 14.59
N MET A 78 -6.55 -4.67 15.22
CA MET A 78 -7.78 -4.17 15.84
C MET A 78 -7.70 -4.16 17.38
N GLU A 79 -6.50 -4.41 17.94
CA GLU A 79 -6.26 -4.39 19.39
C GLU A 79 -5.74 -3.00 19.80
N ASP A 80 -6.51 -2.24 20.59
CA ASP A 80 -6.18 -0.86 20.97
C ASP A 80 -4.87 -0.73 21.77
N ASN A 81 -4.56 -1.72 22.62
CA ASN A 81 -3.28 -1.75 23.35
C ASN A 81 -2.09 -1.90 22.38
N VAL A 82 -2.24 -2.70 21.32
CA VAL A 82 -1.21 -2.90 20.29
C VAL A 82 -1.08 -1.66 19.43
N LEU A 83 -2.19 -1.03 19.03
CA LEU A 83 -2.19 0.27 18.32
C LEU A 83 -1.43 1.33 19.11
N ALA A 84 -1.67 1.43 20.42
CA ALA A 84 -0.95 2.34 21.30
C ALA A 84 0.54 2.02 21.36
N ALA A 85 0.91 0.74 21.50
CA ALA A 85 2.31 0.29 21.56
C ALA A 85 3.11 0.62 20.28
N ILE A 86 2.47 0.63 19.11
CA ILE A 86 3.11 1.03 17.84
C ILE A 86 2.99 2.52 17.53
N GLY A 87 2.50 3.32 18.49
CA GLY A 87 2.40 4.77 18.37
C GLY A 87 1.29 5.25 17.43
N ARG A 88 0.28 4.43 17.17
CA ARG A 88 -0.92 4.84 16.46
C ARG A 88 -1.84 5.63 17.40
N ARG A 89 -2.46 6.69 16.86
CA ARG A 89 -3.34 7.57 17.64
C ARG A 89 -4.83 7.22 17.50
N HIS A 90 -5.15 6.41 16.50
CA HIS A 90 -6.50 5.93 16.25
C HIS A 90 -6.79 4.64 17.01
N THR A 91 -8.04 4.34 17.21
CA THR A 91 -8.57 3.15 17.86
C THR A 91 -9.20 2.19 16.84
N ALA A 92 -9.54 0.98 17.28
CA ALA A 92 -10.34 0.04 16.49
C ALA A 92 -11.70 0.64 16.07
N ASP A 93 -12.32 1.45 16.93
CA ASP A 93 -13.58 2.14 16.61
C ASP A 93 -13.41 3.18 15.50
N ASP A 94 -12.28 3.86 15.43
CA ASP A 94 -11.96 4.77 14.32
C ASP A 94 -11.85 3.99 12.99
N ILE A 95 -11.28 2.80 13.03
CA ILE A 95 -11.17 1.93 11.86
C ILE A 95 -12.56 1.46 11.39
N ARG A 96 -13.43 1.07 12.32
CA ARG A 96 -14.82 0.68 12.01
C ARG A 96 -15.57 1.81 11.33
N ARG A 97 -15.52 3.02 11.91
CA ARG A 97 -16.16 4.21 11.32
C ARG A 97 -15.61 4.55 9.94
N ALA A 98 -14.29 4.48 9.77
CA ALA A 98 -13.67 4.72 8.46
C ALA A 98 -14.15 3.70 7.42
N MET A 99 -14.25 2.44 7.79
CA MET A 99 -14.74 1.40 6.90
C MET A 99 -16.23 1.58 6.54
N GLU A 100 -17.07 2.03 7.48
CA GLU A 100 -18.47 2.38 7.21
C GLU A 100 -18.58 3.53 6.18
N GLN A 101 -17.76 4.58 6.33
CA GLN A 101 -17.72 5.70 5.39
C GLN A 101 -17.26 5.25 4.00
N VAL A 102 -16.20 4.43 3.93
CA VAL A 102 -15.68 3.91 2.66
C VAL A 102 -16.70 3.01 1.96
N ARG A 103 -17.44 2.19 2.71
CA ARG A 103 -18.55 1.39 2.18
C ARG A 103 -19.70 2.25 1.67
N ALA A 104 -20.10 3.26 2.43
CA ALA A 104 -21.14 4.21 2.02
C ALA A 104 -20.75 4.95 0.72
N ALA A 105 -19.47 5.23 0.52
CA ALA A 105 -18.93 5.81 -0.70
C ALA A 105 -18.88 4.84 -1.89
N ASN A 106 -19.14 3.54 -1.68
CA ASN A 106 -19.29 2.50 -2.70
C ASN A 106 -18.09 2.37 -3.65
N PHE A 107 -16.89 2.24 -3.09
CA PHE A 107 -15.69 1.92 -3.88
C PHE A 107 -15.78 0.48 -4.42
N PRO A 108 -15.29 0.22 -5.66
CA PRO A 108 -15.26 -1.14 -6.21
C PRO A 108 -14.50 -2.13 -5.35
N HIS A 109 -13.37 -1.70 -4.77
CA HIS A 109 -12.53 -2.55 -3.93
C HIS A 109 -12.00 -1.82 -2.69
N VAL A 110 -11.90 -2.56 -1.60
CA VAL A 110 -11.27 -2.09 -0.35
C VAL A 110 -10.21 -3.10 0.08
N ASN A 111 -8.97 -2.62 0.29
CA ASN A 111 -7.89 -3.39 0.88
C ASN A 111 -7.70 -3.02 2.35
N MET A 112 -7.37 -3.99 3.18
CA MET A 112 -6.99 -3.77 4.57
C MET A 112 -5.69 -4.52 4.89
N ASP A 113 -4.75 -3.84 5.58
CA ASP A 113 -3.45 -4.42 5.94
C ASP A 113 -3.42 -4.78 7.42
N LEU A 114 -2.96 -5.99 7.74
CA LEU A 114 -2.65 -6.47 9.08
C LEU A 114 -1.16 -6.79 9.19
N ILE A 115 -0.61 -6.71 10.40
CA ILE A 115 0.79 -7.07 10.66
C ILE A 115 0.84 -8.13 11.76
N ALA A 116 1.33 -9.31 11.44
CA ALA A 116 1.68 -10.34 12.41
C ALA A 116 2.98 -10.01 13.13
N GLY A 117 3.02 -10.23 14.44
CA GLY A 117 4.22 -10.01 15.26
C GLY A 117 4.42 -8.58 15.75
N LEU A 118 3.37 -7.76 15.80
CA LEU A 118 3.43 -6.42 16.40
C LEU A 118 3.79 -6.49 17.89
N PRO A 119 4.50 -5.47 18.44
CA PRO A 119 4.75 -5.37 19.87
C PRO A 119 3.47 -5.48 20.69
N GLU A 120 3.53 -6.20 21.81
CA GLU A 120 2.41 -6.44 22.74
C GLU A 120 1.23 -7.24 22.14
N ASP A 121 1.32 -7.71 20.88
CA ASP A 121 0.30 -8.57 20.29
C ASP A 121 0.48 -10.03 20.71
N THR A 122 -0.58 -10.80 20.52
CA THR A 122 -0.63 -12.25 20.78
C THR A 122 -1.26 -12.97 19.60
N PRO A 123 -1.06 -14.31 19.46
CA PRO A 123 -1.77 -15.09 18.44
C PRO A 123 -3.29 -14.91 18.49
N GLU A 124 -3.88 -14.83 19.69
CA GLU A 124 -5.32 -14.64 19.89
C GLU A 124 -5.75 -13.20 19.50
N GLY A 125 -4.93 -12.17 19.79
CA GLY A 125 -5.19 -10.77 19.40
C GLY A 125 -5.17 -10.61 17.89
N PHE A 126 -4.16 -11.20 17.23
CA PHE A 126 -4.08 -11.23 15.78
C PHE A 126 -5.28 -11.97 15.15
N ALA A 127 -5.67 -13.13 15.71
CA ALA A 127 -6.82 -13.89 15.23
C ALA A 127 -8.12 -13.06 15.31
N ARG A 128 -8.39 -12.38 16.44
CA ARG A 128 -9.54 -11.47 16.56
C ARG A 128 -9.50 -10.35 15.53
N SER A 129 -8.32 -9.74 15.34
CA SER A 129 -8.13 -8.67 14.36
C SER A 129 -8.42 -9.15 12.93
N LEU A 130 -7.96 -10.34 12.57
CA LEU A 130 -8.21 -10.93 11.25
C LEU A 130 -9.70 -11.23 11.03
N ASP A 131 -10.34 -11.88 12.01
CA ASP A 131 -11.76 -12.22 11.94
C ASP A 131 -12.64 -10.95 11.79
N GLU A 132 -12.28 -9.91 12.51
CA GLU A 132 -12.99 -8.64 12.43
C GLU A 132 -12.81 -7.97 11.06
N VAL A 133 -11.59 -7.89 10.54
CA VAL A 133 -11.31 -7.34 9.20
C VAL A 133 -12.05 -8.12 8.10
N ILE A 134 -12.10 -9.44 8.20
CA ILE A 134 -12.91 -10.28 7.30
C ILE A 134 -14.39 -9.92 7.40
N SER A 135 -14.92 -9.77 8.61
CA SER A 135 -16.32 -9.44 8.86
C SER A 135 -16.72 -8.05 8.34
N MET A 136 -15.79 -7.10 8.33
CA MET A 136 -15.97 -5.79 7.73
C MET A 136 -16.11 -5.86 6.20
N GLY A 137 -15.78 -6.99 5.55
CA GLY A 137 -15.99 -7.25 4.13
C GLY A 137 -14.97 -6.60 3.23
N ALA A 138 -13.71 -6.54 3.63
CA ALA A 138 -12.61 -6.22 2.74
C ALA A 138 -12.58 -7.18 1.53
N ASP A 139 -12.21 -6.66 0.36
CA ASP A 139 -12.00 -7.47 -0.85
C ASP A 139 -10.59 -8.04 -0.91
N ASN A 140 -9.65 -7.30 -0.33
CA ASN A 140 -8.26 -7.69 -0.18
C ASN A 140 -7.83 -7.54 1.28
N ILE A 141 -7.01 -8.48 1.72
CA ILE A 141 -6.33 -8.42 3.01
C ILE A 141 -4.86 -8.72 2.77
N THR A 142 -3.98 -7.82 3.21
CA THR A 142 -2.55 -8.11 3.21
C THR A 142 -2.12 -8.45 4.63
N VAL A 143 -1.56 -9.64 4.80
CA VAL A 143 -0.92 -10.05 6.06
C VAL A 143 0.57 -9.81 5.93
N HIS A 144 1.05 -8.79 6.61
CA HIS A 144 2.47 -8.50 6.73
C HIS A 144 3.06 -9.20 7.95
N THR A 145 4.34 -9.48 7.91
CA THR A 145 5.13 -9.87 9.08
C THR A 145 6.03 -8.71 9.50
N LEU A 146 6.07 -8.41 10.78
CA LEU A 146 6.85 -7.30 11.30
C LEU A 146 8.32 -7.41 10.89
N SER A 147 8.85 -6.36 10.28
CA SER A 147 10.27 -6.22 9.98
C SER A 147 10.90 -5.15 10.88
N LEU A 148 11.76 -5.57 11.78
CA LEU A 148 12.42 -4.69 12.72
C LEU A 148 13.68 -4.09 12.12
N LYS A 149 13.69 -2.80 11.87
CA LYS A 149 14.89 -2.07 11.48
C LYS A 149 15.69 -1.72 12.73
N LYS A 150 17.02 -1.91 12.69
CA LYS A 150 17.93 -1.47 13.75
C LYS A 150 17.70 0.02 14.06
N GLY A 151 17.46 0.35 15.35
CA GLY A 151 17.21 1.72 15.80
C GLY A 151 15.76 2.19 15.65
N SER A 152 14.80 1.31 15.36
CA SER A 152 13.38 1.64 15.47
C SER A 152 13.01 1.96 16.94
N ARG A 153 12.08 2.89 17.15
CA ARG A 153 11.57 3.23 18.51
C ARG A 153 11.08 2.00 19.26
N ILE A 154 10.44 1.07 18.57
CA ILE A 154 9.97 -0.21 19.11
C ILE A 154 11.09 -0.99 19.84
N MET A 155 12.29 -1.02 19.25
CA MET A 155 13.44 -1.67 19.88
C MET A 155 14.01 -0.89 21.07
N LEU A 156 13.79 0.43 21.13
CA LEU A 156 14.33 1.30 22.16
C LEU A 156 13.43 1.38 23.41
N GLU A 157 12.13 1.18 23.25
CA GLU A 157 11.12 1.35 24.31
C GLU A 157 10.87 0.08 25.14
N GLY A 158 11.53 -1.04 24.83
CA GLY A 158 11.49 -2.27 25.64
C GLY A 158 10.16 -3.03 25.62
N SER A 159 9.30 -2.76 24.61
CA SER A 159 8.04 -3.50 24.42
C SER A 159 8.31 -4.97 24.14
N ARG A 160 7.42 -5.86 24.62
CA ARG A 160 7.45 -7.27 24.28
C ARG A 160 7.25 -7.44 22.77
N ILE A 161 8.12 -8.16 22.12
CA ILE A 161 8.00 -8.50 20.70
C ILE A 161 7.74 -10.00 20.61
N PRO A 162 6.65 -10.45 19.92
CA PRO A 162 6.38 -11.86 19.72
C PRO A 162 7.55 -12.60 19.06
N GLY A 163 7.86 -13.78 19.55
CA GLY A 163 8.88 -14.65 18.98
C GLY A 163 8.45 -15.29 17.67
N ALA A 164 9.38 -15.97 16.99
CA ALA A 164 9.09 -16.62 15.70
C ALA A 164 7.95 -17.65 15.79
N ASP A 165 7.88 -18.41 16.90
CA ASP A 165 6.84 -19.41 17.11
C ASP A 165 5.44 -18.79 17.27
N GLU A 166 5.33 -17.63 17.93
CA GLU A 166 4.08 -16.89 18.05
C GLU A 166 3.64 -16.30 16.72
N VAL A 167 4.60 -15.77 15.96
CA VAL A 167 4.32 -15.28 14.60
C VAL A 167 3.90 -16.42 13.67
N ALA A 168 4.52 -17.60 13.79
CA ALA A 168 4.10 -18.79 13.06
C ALA A 168 2.64 -19.14 13.38
N GLN A 169 2.25 -19.15 14.65
CA GLN A 169 0.86 -19.41 15.07
C GLN A 169 -0.13 -18.40 14.47
N MET A 170 0.25 -17.10 14.40
CA MET A 170 -0.58 -16.07 13.75
C MET A 170 -0.79 -16.37 12.26
N LEU A 171 0.28 -16.77 11.55
CA LEU A 171 0.22 -17.07 10.12
C LEU A 171 -0.49 -18.39 9.84
N ASP A 172 -0.29 -19.40 10.69
CA ASP A 172 -0.99 -20.70 10.62
C ASP A 172 -2.50 -20.55 10.86
N TYR A 173 -2.91 -19.54 11.63
CA TYR A 173 -4.32 -19.17 11.76
C TYR A 173 -4.83 -18.43 10.52
N ALA A 174 -4.03 -17.54 9.93
CA ALA A 174 -4.44 -16.68 8.83
C ALA A 174 -4.77 -17.47 7.55
N ASP A 175 -3.91 -18.37 7.11
CA ASP A 175 -4.08 -19.08 5.83
C ASP A 175 -5.41 -19.85 5.76
N PRO A 176 -5.72 -20.81 6.65
CA PRO A 176 -6.98 -21.55 6.57
C PRO A 176 -8.20 -20.67 6.80
N THR A 177 -8.09 -19.63 7.65
CA THR A 177 -9.20 -18.72 7.91
C THR A 177 -9.55 -17.91 6.67
N LEU A 178 -8.57 -17.31 6.00
CA LEU A 178 -8.78 -16.56 4.78
C LEU A 178 -9.35 -17.43 3.65
N ARG A 179 -8.81 -18.64 3.46
CA ARG A 179 -9.33 -19.60 2.47
C ARG A 179 -10.78 -19.97 2.74
N LYS A 180 -11.12 -20.24 3.99
CA LYS A 180 -12.51 -20.54 4.41
C LYS A 180 -13.48 -19.41 4.06
N HIS A 181 -13.02 -18.16 4.07
CA HIS A 181 -13.82 -16.98 3.72
C HIS A 181 -13.70 -16.56 2.24
N GLY A 182 -13.18 -17.45 1.38
CA GLY A 182 -13.15 -17.24 -0.07
C GLY A 182 -12.01 -16.38 -0.59
N PHE A 183 -10.99 -16.12 0.24
CA PHE A 183 -9.78 -15.46 -0.22
C PHE A 183 -8.78 -16.45 -0.80
N ALA A 184 -8.01 -16.02 -1.79
CA ALA A 184 -6.86 -16.73 -2.33
C ALA A 184 -5.62 -15.83 -2.30
N PRO A 185 -4.41 -16.38 -2.06
CA PRO A 185 -3.19 -15.59 -2.17
C PRO A 185 -2.98 -15.20 -3.63
N TYR A 186 -2.52 -13.96 -3.88
CA TYR A 186 -2.30 -13.49 -5.24
C TYR A 186 -0.94 -12.81 -5.46
N TYR A 187 -0.25 -12.42 -4.40
CA TYR A 187 1.15 -12.04 -4.41
C TYR A 187 1.78 -12.32 -3.06
N LEU A 188 3.10 -12.48 -3.07
CA LEU A 188 3.89 -12.60 -1.85
C LEU A 188 5.23 -11.91 -2.04
N TYR A 189 5.81 -11.46 -0.94
CA TYR A 189 7.18 -10.95 -0.94
C TYR A 189 7.82 -11.09 0.43
N ARG A 190 9.16 -11.11 0.45
CA ARG A 190 9.94 -11.21 1.67
C ARG A 190 10.82 -9.97 1.83
N GLN A 191 10.88 -9.45 3.04
CA GLN A 191 11.80 -8.36 3.40
C GLN A 191 12.96 -8.91 4.24
N LYS A 192 14.07 -8.17 4.24
CA LYS A 192 15.18 -8.44 5.15
C LYS A 192 14.76 -8.11 6.60
N TYR A 193 15.28 -8.88 7.56
CA TYR A 193 15.07 -8.67 9.01
C TYR A 193 13.64 -8.90 9.49
N MET A 194 12.89 -9.75 8.82
CA MET A 194 11.59 -10.21 9.30
C MET A 194 11.77 -11.27 10.38
N SER A 195 10.90 -11.26 11.39
CA SER A 195 10.85 -12.31 12.41
C SER A 195 10.59 -13.65 11.72
N GLY A 196 11.38 -14.69 12.05
CA GLY A 196 11.21 -16.04 11.47
C GLY A 196 11.43 -16.16 9.96
N SER A 197 11.88 -15.09 9.27
CA SER A 197 12.02 -15.06 7.80
C SER A 197 10.74 -15.40 7.03
N PHE A 198 9.58 -15.12 7.61
CA PHE A 198 8.27 -15.33 6.99
C PHE A 198 8.00 -14.36 5.84
N GLU A 199 6.99 -14.65 5.05
CA GLU A 199 6.56 -13.86 3.91
C GLU A 199 5.42 -12.91 4.27
N ASN A 200 5.32 -11.82 3.51
CA ASN A 200 4.12 -11.00 3.44
C ASN A 200 3.25 -11.55 2.31
N VAL A 201 1.98 -11.76 2.58
CA VAL A 201 1.05 -12.36 1.60
C VAL A 201 -0.15 -11.45 1.40
N GLY A 202 -0.43 -11.13 0.16
CA GLY A 202 -1.66 -10.46 -0.24
C GLY A 202 -2.72 -11.47 -0.62
N TRP A 203 -3.89 -11.33 -0.02
CA TRP A 203 -5.05 -12.19 -0.21
C TRP A 203 -6.17 -11.43 -0.89
N THR A 204 -6.91 -12.06 -1.78
CA THR A 204 -7.99 -11.44 -2.55
C THR A 204 -9.20 -12.35 -2.67
N LYS A 205 -10.38 -11.74 -2.69
CA LYS A 205 -11.60 -12.39 -3.19
C LYS A 205 -11.61 -12.39 -4.72
N PRO A 206 -12.39 -13.28 -5.37
CA PRO A 206 -12.51 -13.27 -6.83
C PRO A 206 -12.89 -11.89 -7.38
N GLY A 207 -12.16 -11.44 -8.39
CA GLY A 207 -12.34 -10.11 -9.01
C GLY A 207 -11.66 -8.95 -8.27
N GLY A 208 -11.14 -9.15 -7.06
CA GLY A 208 -10.53 -8.08 -6.26
C GLY A 208 -9.01 -7.94 -6.41
N THR A 209 -8.38 -8.62 -7.35
CA THR A 209 -6.92 -8.63 -7.52
C THR A 209 -6.34 -7.23 -7.74
N GLY A 210 -5.34 -6.85 -6.92
CA GLY A 210 -4.61 -5.60 -7.06
C GLY A 210 -3.49 -5.70 -8.09
N LEU A 211 -3.66 -5.06 -9.25
CA LEU A 211 -2.70 -5.16 -10.36
C LEU A 211 -1.36 -4.52 -10.03
N TYR A 212 -1.36 -3.38 -9.35
CA TYR A 212 -0.12 -2.72 -8.95
C TYR A 212 0.78 -3.64 -8.12
N ASN A 213 0.20 -4.38 -7.17
CA ASN A 213 0.96 -5.30 -6.32
C ASN A 213 1.61 -6.41 -7.14
N ILE A 214 0.90 -6.98 -8.11
CA ILE A 214 1.45 -7.98 -9.02
C ILE A 214 2.58 -7.36 -9.86
N TYR A 215 2.35 -6.21 -10.48
CA TYR A 215 3.35 -5.59 -11.36
C TYR A 215 4.64 -5.22 -10.65
N ILE A 216 4.55 -4.78 -9.38
CA ILE A 216 5.74 -4.43 -8.62
C ILE A 216 6.49 -5.66 -8.11
N MET A 217 5.78 -6.71 -7.67
CA MET A 217 6.38 -7.89 -7.05
C MET A 217 6.94 -8.86 -8.10
N GLU A 218 6.20 -9.10 -9.18
CA GLU A 218 6.61 -10.00 -10.28
C GLU A 218 7.49 -9.31 -11.34
N GLU A 219 7.78 -8.01 -11.13
CA GLU A 219 8.61 -7.20 -12.05
C GLU A 219 8.15 -7.23 -13.52
N LEU A 220 6.82 -7.34 -13.75
CA LEU A 220 6.23 -7.47 -15.08
C LEU A 220 6.21 -6.16 -15.85
N HIS A 221 6.08 -5.03 -15.15
CA HIS A 221 5.97 -3.71 -15.75
C HIS A 221 6.92 -2.71 -15.11
N SER A 222 7.29 -1.70 -15.89
CA SER A 222 7.97 -0.54 -15.36
C SER A 222 7.08 0.27 -14.44
N ILE A 223 7.68 0.89 -13.42
CA ILE A 223 7.01 1.76 -12.48
C ILE A 223 7.69 3.13 -12.54
N LEU A 224 6.98 4.12 -13.01
CA LEU A 224 7.43 5.52 -12.95
C LEU A 224 6.96 6.12 -11.63
N SER A 225 7.90 6.43 -10.74
CA SER A 225 7.61 7.00 -9.42
C SER A 225 7.74 8.51 -9.39
N LEU A 226 6.67 9.17 -8.95
CA LEU A 226 6.62 10.60 -8.69
C LEU A 226 6.62 10.82 -7.16
N GLY A 227 7.27 11.88 -6.71
CA GLY A 227 7.35 12.23 -5.28
C GLY A 227 8.69 11.90 -4.64
N ALA A 228 8.90 12.44 -3.43
CA ALA A 228 10.10 12.20 -2.63
C ALA A 228 10.19 10.74 -2.20
N GLY A 229 11.40 10.19 -2.19
CA GLY A 229 11.64 8.79 -1.83
C GLY A 229 11.16 7.76 -2.85
N GLY A 230 10.55 8.19 -3.95
CA GLY A 230 10.06 7.30 -5.00
C GLY A 230 11.19 6.56 -5.71
N SER A 231 10.95 5.29 -6.04
CA SER A 231 11.85 4.43 -6.78
C SER A 231 11.23 4.07 -8.13
N THR A 232 11.72 4.67 -9.19
CA THR A 232 11.38 4.29 -10.55
C THR A 232 12.07 2.97 -10.89
N LYS A 233 11.31 2.00 -11.39
CA LYS A 233 11.79 0.72 -11.87
C LYS A 233 11.50 0.62 -13.37
N MET A 234 12.51 0.40 -14.17
CA MET A 234 12.43 0.23 -15.61
C MET A 234 12.67 -1.25 -15.94
N VAL A 235 11.72 -1.86 -16.64
CA VAL A 235 11.73 -3.28 -17.02
C VAL A 235 11.61 -3.38 -18.53
N GLY A 236 12.56 -4.05 -19.18
CA GLY A 236 12.57 -4.25 -20.63
C GLY A 236 13.83 -4.94 -21.12
N GLY A 237 13.78 -5.62 -22.27
CA GLY A 237 14.95 -6.28 -22.89
C GLY A 237 15.70 -7.25 -21.97
N GLY A 238 15.00 -7.89 -21.02
CA GLY A 238 15.62 -8.77 -20.01
C GLY A 238 16.43 -8.03 -18.93
N GLN A 239 16.30 -6.70 -18.85
CA GLN A 239 17.02 -5.87 -17.89
C GLN A 239 16.05 -5.15 -16.93
N ILE A 240 16.56 -4.91 -15.72
CA ILE A 240 15.88 -4.10 -14.72
C ILE A 240 16.83 -3.00 -14.26
N ARG A 241 16.43 -1.75 -14.47
CA ARG A 241 17.15 -0.57 -13.95
C ARG A 241 16.29 0.16 -12.91
N ARG A 242 16.94 0.80 -11.95
CA ARG A 242 16.26 1.61 -10.92
C ARG A 242 16.86 3.00 -10.84
N ALA A 243 15.97 4.00 -10.74
CA ALA A 243 16.32 5.38 -10.46
C ALA A 243 15.59 5.85 -9.21
N PHE A 244 16.27 6.60 -8.34
CA PHE A 244 15.72 7.00 -7.05
C PHE A 244 15.56 8.52 -7.00
N ASN A 245 14.39 8.97 -6.60
CA ASN A 245 14.14 10.37 -6.27
C ASN A 245 14.84 10.72 -4.95
N ALA A 246 15.03 12.03 -4.72
CA ALA A 246 15.54 12.51 -3.43
C ALA A 246 14.62 12.01 -2.29
N LYS A 247 15.26 11.57 -1.20
CA LYS A 247 14.56 10.92 -0.07
C LYS A 247 13.62 11.88 0.66
N TYR A 248 14.06 13.14 0.82
CA TYR A 248 13.31 14.11 1.61
C TYR A 248 12.51 15.06 0.71
N PRO A 249 11.27 15.46 1.11
CA PRO A 249 10.40 16.32 0.32
C PRO A 249 11.07 17.63 -0.10
N ARG A 250 11.75 18.30 0.83
CA ARG A 250 12.46 19.57 0.53
C ARG A 250 13.52 19.35 -0.55
N GLU A 251 14.37 18.35 -0.40
CA GLU A 251 15.40 18.04 -1.39
C GLU A 251 14.80 17.69 -2.75
N TYR A 252 13.67 16.97 -2.76
CA TYR A 252 12.95 16.64 -3.99
C TYR A 252 12.42 17.88 -4.70
N ILE A 253 11.93 18.86 -3.94
CA ILE A 253 11.42 20.14 -4.48
C ILE A 253 12.57 21.01 -4.98
N ASP A 254 13.62 21.16 -4.18
CA ASP A 254 14.74 22.11 -4.42
C ASP A 254 15.71 21.64 -5.53
N ARG A 255 15.64 20.34 -5.94
CA ARG A 255 16.53 19.76 -6.97
C ARG A 255 15.77 19.28 -8.22
N PRO A 256 15.21 20.20 -9.02
CA PRO A 256 14.47 19.84 -10.24
C PRO A 256 15.35 19.16 -11.30
N GLU A 257 16.66 19.41 -11.32
CA GLU A 257 17.61 18.77 -12.21
C GLU A 257 17.68 17.25 -12.00
N LYS A 258 17.64 16.79 -10.75
CA LYS A 258 17.65 15.34 -10.44
C LYS A 258 16.35 14.67 -10.93
N ARG A 259 15.20 15.34 -10.76
CA ARG A 259 13.92 14.83 -11.28
C ARG A 259 13.94 14.70 -12.80
N ARG A 260 14.47 15.73 -13.49
CA ARG A 260 14.64 15.71 -14.95
C ARG A 260 15.58 14.60 -15.38
N ALA A 261 16.72 14.42 -14.71
CA ALA A 261 17.67 13.36 -15.01
C ALA A 261 17.02 11.96 -14.91
N ASN A 262 16.24 11.69 -13.86
CA ASN A 262 15.51 10.43 -13.71
C ASN A 262 14.48 10.21 -14.83
N LEU A 263 13.76 11.26 -15.25
CA LEU A 263 12.79 11.16 -16.35
C LEU A 263 13.49 10.95 -17.70
N MET A 264 14.64 11.60 -17.92
CA MET A 264 15.44 11.39 -19.13
C MET A 264 16.05 9.99 -19.17
N ASP A 265 16.47 9.46 -18.02
CA ASP A 265 16.98 8.08 -17.93
C ASP A 265 15.89 7.07 -18.25
N PHE A 266 14.67 7.30 -17.74
CA PHE A 266 13.50 6.52 -18.10
C PHE A 266 13.20 6.58 -19.60
N ALA A 267 13.22 7.76 -20.22
CA ALA A 267 12.98 7.91 -21.64
C ALA A 267 14.06 7.22 -22.48
N ARG A 268 15.34 7.36 -22.10
CA ARG A 268 16.48 6.73 -22.77
C ARG A 268 16.39 5.20 -22.72
N PHE A 269 16.03 4.65 -21.55
CA PHE A 269 15.86 3.21 -21.39
C PHE A 269 14.88 2.64 -22.43
N TYR A 270 13.77 3.32 -22.70
CA TYR A 270 12.80 2.85 -23.68
C TYR A 270 13.21 3.14 -25.13
N ALA A 271 13.95 4.21 -25.38
CA ALA A 271 14.52 4.45 -26.71
C ALA A 271 15.52 3.35 -27.11
N GLU A 272 16.34 2.89 -26.15
CA GLU A 272 17.30 1.80 -26.34
C GLU A 272 16.63 0.42 -26.57
N GLN A 273 15.34 0.26 -26.22
CA GLN A 273 14.59 -1.00 -26.40
C GLN A 273 13.83 -1.05 -27.73
N GLY A 274 13.64 0.08 -28.38
CA GLY A 274 12.91 0.21 -29.66
C GLY A 274 13.81 0.06 -30.91
N GLU A 275 15.12 -0.13 -30.72
CA GLU A 275 16.07 -0.49 -31.73
C GLU A 275 16.33 -2.01 -31.71
#